data_cbaae4605271acc9cb0dfa985ff4d973
#
_entry.id   cbaae4605271acc9cb0dfa985ff4d973
#
_cell.length_a   1.000
_cell.length_b   1.000
_cell.length_c   1.000
_cell.angle_alpha   90.00
_cell.angle_beta   90.00
_cell.angle_gamma   90.00
#
_symmetry.space_group_name_H-M   'P 1'
#
loop_
_entity.id
_entity.type
_entity.pdbx_description
1 polymer ?
#
loop_
_entity_poly.entity_id
_entity_poly.type
_entity_poly.pdbx_seq_one_letter_code
_entity_poly.pdbx_strand_id
1 'polypeptide(L)'
;MIQWPVYWVAVIGAMLGGIYPCFIGFKGGKAASCMVGITLTTSWTFGVIGALSYYFTLKRSGYVSLASIITSIINAVVTWAWAILLLLKVIPVGTYWQFFVNWGPMLYCNYVYAILMTIISIVLIIRHRTNLARIKAGTERQITWMKVKSK
;
A
#
# COMPACT_ATOMS: atom_id res chain seq x y z
N MET A 1 14.23 18.69 15.28
CA MET A 1 13.25 17.66 15.70
C MET A 1 11.80 17.94 15.25
N ILE A 2 11.58 18.67 14.15
CA ILE A 2 10.25 19.07 13.66
C ILE A 2 9.83 18.27 12.40
N GLN A 3 10.57 17.23 12.00
CA GLN A 3 10.36 16.59 10.68
C GLN A 3 9.28 15.51 10.63
N TRP A 4 8.85 14.97 11.75
CA TRP A 4 7.84 13.92 11.83
C TRP A 4 6.44 14.34 11.37
N PRO A 5 5.88 15.45 11.87
CA PRO A 5 4.56 15.86 11.46
C PRO A 5 4.52 16.27 9.98
N VAL A 6 5.59 16.86 9.46
CA VAL A 6 5.66 17.30 8.06
C VAL A 6 5.61 16.11 7.09
N TYR A 7 6.31 15.02 7.39
CA TYR A 7 6.27 13.82 6.55
C TYR A 7 4.86 13.22 6.47
N TRP A 8 4.19 13.06 7.60
CA TRP A 8 2.84 12.49 7.63
C TRP A 8 1.80 13.39 6.98
N VAL A 9 1.94 14.70 7.15
CA VAL A 9 1.10 15.68 6.43
C VAL A 9 1.31 15.59 4.93
N ALA A 10 2.55 15.44 4.47
CA ALA A 10 2.87 15.27 3.06
C ALA A 10 2.29 13.95 2.50
N VAL A 11 2.36 12.85 3.25
CA VAL A 11 1.76 11.55 2.89
C VAL A 11 0.25 11.67 2.74
N ILE A 12 -0.42 12.28 3.73
CA ILE A 12 -1.87 12.50 3.68
C ILE A 12 -2.23 13.43 2.51
N GLY A 13 -1.49 14.51 2.33
CA GLY A 13 -1.69 15.46 1.23
C GLY A 13 -1.54 14.81 -0.14
N ALA A 14 -0.52 13.98 -0.34
CA ALA A 14 -0.30 13.22 -1.58
C ALA A 14 -1.45 12.25 -1.85
N MET A 15 -1.96 11.57 -0.81
CA MET A 15 -3.09 10.65 -0.91
C MET A 15 -4.38 11.39 -1.29
N LEU A 16 -4.69 12.48 -0.59
CA LEU A 16 -5.89 13.29 -0.85
C LEU A 16 -5.82 13.92 -2.25
N GLY A 17 -4.67 14.47 -2.64
CA GLY A 17 -4.45 15.03 -3.97
C GLY A 17 -4.57 14.00 -5.10
N GLY A 18 -4.15 12.75 -4.87
CA GLY A 18 -4.32 11.66 -5.82
C GLY A 18 -5.75 11.16 -5.94
N ILE A 19 -6.54 11.22 -4.86
CA ILE A 19 -7.94 10.79 -4.83
C ILE A 19 -8.88 11.91 -5.30
N TYR A 20 -8.62 13.13 -4.88
CA TYR A 20 -9.45 14.31 -5.15
C TYR A 20 -8.64 15.45 -5.76
N PRO A 21 -8.11 15.30 -6.99
CA PRO A 21 -7.34 16.37 -7.62
C PRO A 21 -8.26 17.55 -7.96
N CYS A 22 -8.00 18.69 -7.32
CA CYS A 22 -8.77 19.90 -7.54
C CYS A 22 -8.68 20.42 -8.98
N PHE A 23 -7.56 20.16 -9.65
CA PHE A 23 -7.31 20.58 -11.04
C PHE A 23 -8.12 19.81 -12.11
N ILE A 24 -8.72 18.67 -11.76
CA ILE A 24 -9.46 17.80 -12.70
C ILE A 24 -10.92 17.60 -12.20
N GLY A 25 -11.50 18.62 -11.57
CA GLY A 25 -12.88 18.56 -11.09
C GLY A 25 -13.13 17.44 -10.07
N PHE A 26 -12.17 17.16 -9.21
CA PHE A 26 -12.23 16.14 -8.15
C PHE A 26 -12.43 14.68 -8.64
N LYS A 27 -12.21 14.42 -9.93
CA LYS A 27 -12.29 13.09 -10.52
C LYS A 27 -10.91 12.42 -10.53
N GLY A 28 -10.42 12.04 -9.35
CA GLY A 28 -9.11 11.42 -9.18
C GLY A 28 -9.07 9.90 -9.32
N GLY A 29 -7.86 9.37 -9.11
CA GLY A 29 -7.55 7.96 -9.17
C GLY A 29 -8.08 7.15 -7.97
N LYS A 30 -7.62 5.90 -7.89
CA LYS A 30 -8.02 4.93 -6.85
C LYS A 30 -6.99 4.82 -5.72
N ALA A 31 -6.07 5.79 -5.60
CA ALA A 31 -4.99 5.83 -4.61
C ALA A 31 -3.95 4.68 -4.68
N ALA A 32 -4.04 3.77 -5.64
CA ALA A 32 -3.12 2.63 -5.74
C ALA A 32 -1.67 3.06 -5.99
N SER A 33 -1.45 4.02 -6.89
CA SER A 33 -0.13 4.60 -7.18
C SER A 33 0.43 5.39 -5.99
N CYS A 34 -0.42 6.13 -5.27
CA CYS A 34 -0.02 6.83 -4.06
C CYS A 34 0.45 5.85 -2.97
N MET A 35 -0.27 4.73 -2.80
CA MET A 35 0.11 3.69 -1.86
C MET A 35 1.49 3.10 -2.18
N VAL A 36 1.75 2.80 -3.45
CA VAL A 36 3.07 2.30 -3.89
C VAL A 36 4.16 3.32 -3.59
N GLY A 37 3.93 4.60 -3.93
CA GLY A 37 4.89 5.68 -3.63
C GLY A 37 5.17 5.81 -2.14
N ILE A 38 4.14 5.86 -1.30
CA ILE A 38 4.26 5.96 0.15
C ILE A 38 5.03 4.75 0.72
N THR A 39 4.70 3.54 0.27
CA THR A 39 5.36 2.32 0.76
C THR A 39 6.84 2.31 0.40
N LEU A 40 7.19 2.66 -0.85
CA LEU A 40 8.58 2.71 -1.30
C LEU A 40 9.39 3.81 -0.61
N THR A 41 8.81 4.98 -0.37
CA THR A 41 9.50 6.09 0.29
C THR A 41 9.67 5.89 1.79
N THR A 42 8.78 5.12 2.43
CA THR A 42 8.85 4.83 3.86
C THR A 42 9.74 3.63 4.14
N SER A 43 9.56 2.55 3.37
CA SER A 43 10.26 1.28 3.58
C SER A 43 10.40 0.53 2.26
N TRP A 44 11.61 0.38 1.78
CA TRP A 44 11.89 -0.41 0.59
C TRP A 44 11.50 -1.89 0.77
N THR A 45 11.66 -2.44 1.98
CA THR A 45 11.32 -3.83 2.29
C THR A 45 9.82 -4.08 2.10
N PHE A 46 8.96 -3.19 2.63
CA PHE A 46 7.52 -3.30 2.42
C PHE A 46 7.14 -3.02 0.97
N GLY A 47 7.88 -2.16 0.29
CA GLY A 47 7.74 -1.93 -1.15
C GLY A 47 8.00 -3.20 -1.97
N VAL A 48 9.05 -3.95 -1.66
CA VAL A 48 9.37 -5.24 -2.31
C VAL A 48 8.28 -6.28 -2.01
N ILE A 49 7.86 -6.42 -0.75
CA ILE A 49 6.76 -7.33 -0.37
C ILE A 49 5.49 -6.95 -1.15
N GLY A 50 5.17 -5.67 -1.22
CA GLY A 50 4.04 -5.17 -2.00
C GLY A 50 4.16 -5.49 -3.49
N ALA A 51 5.30 -5.25 -4.10
CA ALA A 51 5.54 -5.54 -5.52
C ALA A 51 5.42 -7.04 -5.82
N LEU A 52 5.99 -7.89 -4.98
CA LEU A 52 5.90 -9.35 -5.15
C LEU A 52 4.46 -9.82 -4.98
N SER A 53 3.75 -9.37 -3.94
CA SER A 53 2.35 -9.74 -3.72
C SER A 53 1.45 -9.30 -4.87
N TYR A 54 1.67 -8.08 -5.40
CA TYR A 54 0.98 -7.57 -6.56
C TYR A 54 1.25 -8.42 -7.80
N TYR A 55 2.52 -8.71 -8.09
CA TYR A 55 2.93 -9.53 -9.23
C TYR A 55 2.32 -10.93 -9.19
N PHE A 56 2.44 -11.63 -8.07
CA PHE A 56 1.88 -12.99 -7.95
C PHE A 56 0.36 -13.02 -8.03
N THR A 57 -0.32 -12.05 -7.41
CA THR A 57 -1.77 -11.94 -7.48
C THR A 57 -2.23 -11.63 -8.90
N LEU A 58 -1.56 -10.70 -9.58
CA LEU A 58 -1.87 -10.33 -10.96
C LEU A 58 -1.65 -11.50 -11.92
N LYS A 59 -0.52 -12.20 -11.78
CA LYS A 59 -0.20 -13.38 -12.60
C LYS A 59 -1.23 -14.50 -12.43
N ARG A 60 -1.78 -14.65 -11.23
CA ARG A 60 -2.75 -15.71 -10.94
C ARG A 60 -4.18 -15.34 -11.32
N SER A 61 -4.60 -14.12 -11.07
CA SER A 61 -5.98 -13.67 -11.27
C SER A 61 -6.21 -12.99 -12.62
N GLY A 62 -5.21 -12.30 -13.15
CA GLY A 62 -5.33 -11.44 -14.33
C GLY A 62 -6.05 -10.12 -14.07
N TYR A 63 -6.49 -9.82 -12.84
CA TYR A 63 -7.22 -8.61 -12.50
C TYR A 63 -6.34 -7.62 -11.73
N VAL A 64 -6.05 -6.46 -12.32
CA VAL A 64 -5.29 -5.37 -11.70
C VAL A 64 -5.97 -4.88 -10.41
N SER A 65 -7.29 -4.72 -10.47
CA SER A 65 -8.08 -4.25 -9.32
C SER A 65 -7.99 -5.20 -8.12
N LEU A 66 -8.05 -6.51 -8.36
CA LEU A 66 -7.92 -7.52 -7.32
C LEU A 66 -6.50 -7.56 -6.76
N ALA A 67 -5.49 -7.47 -7.63
CA ALA A 67 -4.08 -7.40 -7.22
C ALA A 67 -3.81 -6.20 -6.32
N SER A 68 -4.33 -5.01 -6.67
CA SER A 68 -4.19 -3.80 -5.84
C SER A 68 -4.82 -3.96 -4.45
N ILE A 69 -6.02 -4.54 -4.37
CA ILE A 69 -6.72 -4.76 -3.10
C ILE A 69 -5.95 -5.75 -2.22
N ILE A 70 -5.57 -6.91 -2.76
CA ILE A 70 -4.84 -7.93 -1.99
C ILE A 70 -3.50 -7.38 -1.51
N THR A 71 -2.77 -6.66 -2.37
CA THR A 71 -1.50 -6.02 -2.00
C THR A 71 -1.69 -5.01 -0.87
N SER A 72 -2.76 -4.20 -0.91
CA SER A 72 -3.01 -3.22 0.15
C SER A 72 -3.29 -3.90 1.50
N ILE A 73 -4.04 -4.99 1.50
CA ILE A 73 -4.33 -5.78 2.70
C ILE A 73 -3.04 -6.41 3.25
N ILE A 74 -2.22 -7.03 2.38
CA ILE A 74 -0.95 -7.64 2.79
C ILE A 74 -0.03 -6.59 3.41
N ASN A 75 0.11 -5.42 2.77
CA ASN A 75 0.92 -4.34 3.33
C ASN A 75 0.40 -3.86 4.68
N ALA A 76 -0.92 -3.70 4.86
CA ALA A 76 -1.49 -3.32 6.14
C ALA A 76 -1.18 -4.38 7.22
N VAL A 77 -1.36 -5.66 6.92
CA VAL A 77 -1.05 -6.76 7.87
C VAL A 77 0.44 -6.79 8.23
N VAL A 78 1.32 -6.68 7.26
CA VAL A 78 2.78 -6.69 7.50
C VAL A 78 3.22 -5.48 8.33
N THR A 79 2.67 -4.30 8.08
CA THR A 79 2.99 -3.10 8.87
C THR A 79 2.49 -3.20 10.30
N TRP A 80 1.32 -3.81 10.54
CA TRP A 80 0.84 -4.10 11.90
C TRP A 80 1.69 -5.15 12.59
N ALA A 81 2.04 -6.23 11.93
CA ALA A 81 2.95 -7.24 12.50
C ALA A 81 4.28 -6.61 12.93
N TRP A 82 4.85 -5.75 12.09
CA TRP A 82 6.06 -5.00 12.42
C TRP A 82 5.87 -4.06 13.61
N ALA A 83 4.79 -3.29 13.63
CA ALA A 83 4.49 -2.37 14.73
C ALA A 83 4.30 -3.11 16.07
N ILE A 84 3.67 -4.28 16.06
CA ILE A 84 3.51 -5.13 17.24
C ILE A 84 4.85 -5.66 17.74
N LEU A 85 5.72 -6.13 16.84
CA LEU A 85 7.07 -6.61 17.21
C LEU A 85 7.91 -5.51 17.86
N LEU A 86 7.77 -4.26 17.38
CA LEU A 86 8.41 -3.09 18.01
C LEU A 86 7.82 -2.78 19.38
N LEU A 87 6.49 -2.84 19.53
CA LEU A 87 5.81 -2.59 20.82
C LEU A 87 6.19 -3.65 21.86
N LEU A 88 6.30 -4.90 21.46
CA LEU A 88 6.73 -6.01 22.32
C LEU A 88 8.23 -6.00 22.61
N LYS A 89 8.98 -5.02 22.10
CA LYS A 89 10.44 -4.90 22.22
C LYS A 89 11.22 -6.15 21.78
N VAL A 90 10.61 -6.97 20.93
CA VAL A 90 11.28 -8.13 20.30
C VAL A 90 12.40 -7.63 19.39
N ILE A 91 12.17 -6.52 18.70
CA ILE A 91 13.16 -5.82 17.87
C ILE A 91 13.50 -4.51 18.58
N PRO A 92 14.73 -4.36 19.09
CA PRO A 92 15.12 -3.14 19.79
C PRO A 92 15.13 -1.94 18.83
N VAL A 93 14.59 -0.81 19.29
CA VAL A 93 14.55 0.44 18.54
C VAL A 93 15.99 0.92 18.26
N GLY A 94 16.27 1.31 17.03
CA GLY A 94 17.60 1.80 16.63
C GLY A 94 18.60 0.74 16.19
N THR A 95 18.18 -0.51 16.05
CA THR A 95 19.04 -1.60 15.56
C THR A 95 19.17 -1.62 14.03
N TYR A 96 20.13 -2.44 13.54
CA TYR A 96 20.32 -2.69 12.10
C TYR A 96 19.05 -3.16 11.40
N TRP A 97 18.20 -3.92 12.07
CA TRP A 97 16.92 -4.37 11.54
C TRP A 97 15.96 -3.23 11.22
N GLN A 98 15.93 -2.20 12.07
CA GLN A 98 15.11 -1.02 11.85
C GLN A 98 15.66 -0.17 10.69
N PHE A 99 17.00 -0.06 10.59
CA PHE A 99 17.65 0.57 9.44
C PHE A 99 17.36 -0.19 8.13
N PHE A 100 17.35 -1.53 8.17
CA PHE A 100 17.10 -2.35 6.99
C PHE A 100 15.66 -2.23 6.49
N VAL A 101 14.70 -1.98 7.37
CA VAL A 101 13.29 -1.80 7.01
C VAL A 101 13.00 -0.38 6.56
N ASN A 102 13.66 0.62 7.12
CA ASN A 102 13.42 2.04 6.83
C ASN A 102 14.59 2.65 6.04
N TRP A 103 14.28 3.62 5.18
CA TRP A 103 15.28 4.34 4.39
C TRP A 103 16.23 5.23 5.21
N GLY A 104 16.03 5.34 6.50
CA GLY A 104 16.90 6.14 7.36
C GLY A 104 16.42 6.21 8.80
N PRO A 105 17.23 6.75 9.71
CA PRO A 105 16.93 6.79 11.14
C PRO A 105 15.73 7.66 11.53
N MET A 106 15.20 8.45 10.60
CA MET A 106 14.08 9.36 10.86
C MET A 106 12.71 8.81 10.43
N LEU A 107 12.65 7.75 9.62
CA LEU A 107 11.43 7.17 9.08
C LEU A 107 11.15 5.83 9.78
N TYR A 108 10.65 5.90 10.99
CA TYR A 108 10.28 4.71 11.74
C TYR A 108 8.93 4.16 11.30
N CYS A 109 8.90 2.94 10.77
CA CYS A 109 7.66 2.18 10.60
C CYS A 109 7.13 1.79 11.98
N ASN A 110 6.29 2.62 12.56
CA ASN A 110 5.65 2.44 13.85
C ASN A 110 4.13 2.26 13.70
N TYR A 111 3.41 2.26 14.82
CA TYR A 111 1.95 2.15 14.83
C TYR A 111 1.23 3.26 14.02
N VAL A 112 1.81 4.46 13.93
CA VAL A 112 1.23 5.56 13.12
C VAL A 112 1.23 5.18 11.64
N TYR A 113 2.34 4.60 11.15
CA TYR A 113 2.42 4.10 9.78
C TYR A 113 1.42 2.96 9.54
N ALA A 114 1.28 2.02 10.47
CA ALA A 114 0.32 0.94 10.37
C ALA A 114 -1.13 1.44 10.30
N ILE A 115 -1.49 2.45 11.10
CA ILE A 115 -2.80 3.11 11.06
C ILE A 115 -3.02 3.76 9.69
N LEU A 116 -2.06 4.52 9.19
CA LEU A 116 -2.17 5.19 7.88
C LEU A 116 -2.32 4.17 6.75
N MET A 117 -1.54 3.09 6.76
CA MET A 117 -1.66 2.02 5.76
C MET A 117 -3.03 1.34 5.81
N THR A 118 -3.60 1.19 7.00
CA THR A 118 -4.97 0.67 7.16
C THR A 118 -6.00 1.61 6.56
N ILE A 119 -5.90 2.92 6.83
CA ILE A 119 -6.80 3.93 6.27
C ILE A 119 -6.69 3.93 4.74
N ILE A 120 -5.47 3.94 4.19
CA ILE A 120 -5.24 3.89 2.74
C ILE A 120 -5.85 2.63 2.14
N SER A 121 -5.69 1.47 2.78
CA SER A 121 -6.26 0.20 2.32
C SER A 121 -7.79 0.23 2.30
N ILE A 122 -8.42 0.77 3.33
CA ILE A 122 -9.88 0.92 3.40
C ILE A 122 -10.38 1.83 2.25
N VAL A 123 -9.75 2.99 2.07
CA VAL A 123 -10.10 3.92 0.99
C VAL A 123 -9.93 3.27 -0.37
N LEU A 124 -8.84 2.54 -0.58
CA LEU A 124 -8.57 1.82 -1.82
C LEU A 124 -9.65 0.77 -2.10
N ILE A 125 -10.05 -0.03 -1.11
CA ILE A 125 -11.10 -1.04 -1.24
C ILE A 125 -12.44 -0.39 -1.62
N ILE A 126 -12.81 0.69 -0.93
CA ILE A 126 -14.04 1.45 -1.23
C ILE A 126 -14.03 1.98 -2.66
N ARG A 127 -12.91 2.53 -3.11
CA ARG A 127 -12.74 3.05 -4.48
C ARG A 127 -12.74 1.95 -5.56
N HIS A 128 -12.45 0.72 -5.20
CA HIS A 128 -12.48 -0.43 -6.11
C HIS A 128 -13.81 -1.21 -6.09
N ARG A 129 -14.81 -0.80 -5.32
CA ARG A 129 -16.09 -1.51 -5.19
C ARG A 129 -16.78 -1.80 -6.53
N THR A 130 -16.74 -0.83 -7.46
CA THR A 130 -17.33 -1.00 -8.81
C THR A 130 -16.57 -2.02 -9.64
N ASN A 131 -15.23 -2.07 -9.50
CA ASN A 131 -14.40 -3.07 -10.17
C ASN A 131 -14.66 -4.48 -9.60
N LEU A 132 -14.83 -4.60 -8.28
CA LEU A 132 -15.21 -5.87 -7.64
C LEU A 132 -16.56 -6.37 -8.14
N ALA A 133 -17.54 -5.47 -8.29
CA ALA A 133 -18.84 -5.82 -8.88
C ALA A 133 -18.71 -6.33 -10.33
N ARG A 134 -17.84 -5.69 -11.15
CA ARG A 134 -17.55 -6.15 -12.51
C ARG A 134 -16.82 -7.49 -12.54
N ILE A 135 -15.90 -7.74 -11.59
CA ILE A 135 -15.22 -9.04 -11.47
C ILE A 135 -16.25 -10.13 -11.18
N LYS A 136 -17.20 -9.89 -10.24
CA LYS A 136 -18.28 -10.83 -9.94
C LYS A 136 -19.21 -11.07 -11.14
N ALA A 137 -19.46 -10.04 -11.93
CA ALA A 137 -20.27 -10.14 -13.16
C ALA A 137 -19.49 -10.70 -14.38
N GLY A 138 -18.19 -10.98 -14.24
CA GLY A 138 -17.35 -11.46 -15.35
C GLY A 138 -17.04 -10.42 -16.43
N THR A 139 -17.33 -9.13 -16.18
CA THR A 139 -17.19 -8.03 -17.16
C THR A 139 -15.94 -7.18 -16.95
N GLU A 140 -15.12 -7.45 -15.94
CA GLU A 140 -13.88 -6.72 -15.71
C GLU A 140 -12.79 -7.17 -16.69
N ARG A 141 -12.03 -6.19 -17.21
CA ARG A 141 -10.94 -6.45 -18.16
C ARG A 141 -9.80 -7.22 -17.50
N GLN A 142 -9.45 -8.35 -18.09
CA GLN A 142 -8.29 -9.17 -17.68
C GLN A 142 -7.05 -8.82 -18.48
N ILE A 143 -5.89 -8.89 -17.82
CA ILE A 143 -4.60 -8.87 -18.47
C ILE A 143 -4.23 -10.30 -18.88
N THR A 144 -4.33 -10.59 -20.17
CA THR A 144 -4.17 -11.95 -20.71
C THR A 144 -2.70 -12.37 -20.86
N TRP A 145 -1.79 -11.43 -21.14
CA TRP A 145 -0.38 -11.71 -21.41
C TRP A 145 0.43 -12.12 -20.16
N MET A 146 -0.06 -11.83 -18.94
CA MET A 146 0.55 -12.26 -17.68
C MET A 146 -0.08 -13.50 -17.08
N LYS A 147 -1.25 -13.93 -17.57
CA LYS A 147 -1.96 -15.07 -17.02
C LYS A 147 -1.26 -16.36 -17.37
N VAL A 148 -0.88 -17.14 -16.35
CA VAL A 148 -0.45 -18.53 -16.60
C VAL A 148 -1.63 -19.28 -17.17
N LYS A 149 -1.50 -19.77 -18.39
CA LYS A 149 -2.49 -20.69 -18.98
C LYS A 149 -2.55 -21.90 -18.06
N SER A 150 -3.63 -22.04 -17.28
CA SER A 150 -3.93 -23.33 -16.64
C SER A 150 -4.22 -24.32 -17.76
N LYS A 151 -3.40 -25.35 -17.87
CA LYS A 151 -3.71 -26.52 -18.69
C LYS A 151 -4.94 -27.22 -18.13
#